data_9e8f0e95b8e90fba3a2713b8f3a3d4af
#
_entry.id   9e8f0e95b8e90fba3a2713b8f3a3d4af
#
_cell.length_a   1.000
_cell.length_b   1.000
_cell.length_c   1.000
_cell.angle_alpha   90.00
_cell.angle_beta   90.00
_cell.angle_gamma   90.00
#
_symmetry.space_group_name_H-M   'P 1'
#
loop_
_entity.id
_entity.type
_entity.pdbx_description
1 polymer ?
#
loop_
_entity_poly.entity_id
_entity_poly.type
_entity_poly.pdbx_seq_one_letter_code
_entity_poly.pdbx_strand_id
1 'polypeptide(L)'
;KESIAESNARYIEKYGKLDYDMVRNNIKVLSYNESPFSSLYYGGLSHDDLIGFSKAIFNRYHVIKKRMTSKYQFIFIDEYQDTMSDVLKIFFESVHNTKTKLFLFGDRMQQIYKNYDGSFEESFELFDATKALTTNYRSTKSIVNILNRIYNDPAFVQNISEKMRSTDSDFDPRIIISYSIQAEIENLRKTDPDTLILYLFNKERFSDIDAIHLYDAFNSMEKYSFGKAVSAVDVLTTRYEDNPDALLKVLFCVVDLLKLYKA
;
A
#
# COMPACT_ATOMS: atom_id res chain seq x y z
N LYS A 1 3.66 -17.52 15.23
CA LYS A 1 4.39 -18.79 14.99
C LYS A 1 3.43 -19.92 14.59
N GLU A 2 2.35 -20.13 15.32
CA GLU A 2 1.33 -21.15 15.03
C GLU A 2 0.52 -20.82 13.77
N SER A 3 0.19 -19.57 13.55
CA SER A 3 -0.63 -19.14 12.41
C SER A 3 0.01 -19.39 11.04
N ILE A 4 1.33 -19.34 10.94
CA ILE A 4 2.04 -19.59 9.65
C ILE A 4 2.12 -21.08 9.38
N ALA A 5 2.30 -21.91 10.42
CA ALA A 5 2.31 -23.36 10.28
C ALA A 5 0.91 -23.91 9.98
N GLU A 6 -0.15 -23.34 10.60
CA GLU A 6 -1.53 -23.73 10.36
C GLU A 6 -2.06 -23.30 8.99
N SER A 7 -1.57 -22.20 8.44
CA SER A 7 -2.00 -21.70 7.13
C SER A 7 -1.31 -22.37 5.95
N ASN A 8 -0.21 -23.08 6.15
CA ASN A 8 0.55 -23.73 5.10
C ASN A 8 0.44 -25.25 5.15
N ALA A 9 -0.76 -25.78 4.79
CA ALA A 9 -1.03 -27.22 4.77
C ALA A 9 0.03 -28.01 3.97
N ARG A 10 0.55 -27.49 2.86
CA ARG A 10 1.60 -28.14 2.06
C ARG A 10 2.94 -28.20 2.79
N TYR A 11 3.25 -27.18 3.60
CA TYR A 11 4.46 -27.19 4.41
C TYR A 11 4.36 -28.23 5.51
N ILE A 12 3.20 -28.31 6.19
CA ILE A 12 2.93 -29.29 7.25
C ILE A 12 2.92 -30.71 6.69
N GLU A 13 2.34 -30.91 5.52
CA GLU A 13 2.31 -32.21 4.84
C GLU A 13 3.73 -32.69 4.47
N LYS A 14 4.58 -31.78 4.00
CA LYS A 14 5.95 -32.11 3.53
C LYS A 14 6.98 -32.21 4.67
N TYR A 15 6.88 -31.38 5.70
CA TYR A 15 7.91 -31.19 6.71
C TYR A 15 7.44 -31.46 8.15
N GLY A 16 6.14 -31.75 8.34
CA GLY A 16 5.54 -31.90 9.68
C GLY A 16 5.30 -30.57 10.39
N LYS A 17 4.91 -30.64 11.65
CA LYS A 17 4.75 -29.44 12.48
C LYS A 17 6.06 -28.71 12.63
N LEU A 18 6.01 -27.38 12.56
CA LEU A 18 7.17 -26.51 12.68
C LEU A 18 7.80 -26.66 14.07
N ASP A 19 8.90 -27.41 14.16
CA ASP A 19 9.67 -27.53 15.39
C ASP A 19 10.67 -26.34 15.45
N TYR A 20 10.63 -25.62 16.56
CA TYR A 20 11.48 -24.46 16.80
C TYR A 20 12.98 -24.80 16.75
N ASP A 21 13.37 -25.89 17.34
CA ASP A 21 14.78 -26.29 17.38
C ASP A 21 15.26 -26.74 16.00
N MET A 22 14.42 -27.40 15.23
CA MET A 22 14.72 -27.75 13.85
C MET A 22 14.90 -26.50 12.96
N VAL A 23 14.01 -25.51 13.08
CA VAL A 23 14.14 -24.23 12.36
C VAL A 23 15.41 -23.51 12.78
N ARG A 24 15.67 -23.41 14.08
CA ARG A 24 16.86 -22.76 14.64
C ARG A 24 18.18 -23.38 14.13
N ASN A 25 18.23 -24.69 14.06
CA ASN A 25 19.44 -25.43 13.66
C ASN A 25 19.68 -25.38 12.14
N ASN A 26 18.63 -25.23 11.34
CA ASN A 26 18.73 -25.16 9.89
C ASN A 26 18.95 -23.75 9.35
N ILE A 27 18.50 -22.71 10.04
CA ILE A 27 18.71 -21.33 9.60
C ILE A 27 20.17 -20.91 9.87
N LYS A 28 20.94 -20.81 8.80
CA LYS A 28 22.32 -20.28 8.85
C LYS A 28 22.40 -18.82 8.47
N VAL A 29 21.50 -18.38 7.56
CA VAL A 29 21.46 -17.01 7.04
C VAL A 29 19.99 -16.61 6.91
N LEU A 30 19.68 -15.37 7.27
CA LEU A 30 18.39 -14.76 6.99
C LEU A 30 18.52 -13.94 5.71
N SER A 31 17.59 -14.11 4.79
CA SER A 31 17.51 -13.36 3.55
C SER A 31 16.11 -12.81 3.34
N TYR A 32 16.02 -11.64 2.73
CA TYR A 32 14.75 -11.11 2.27
C TYR A 32 14.30 -11.87 1.03
N ASN A 33 13.02 -12.26 1.03
CA ASN A 33 12.38 -12.93 -0.09
C ASN A 33 11.19 -12.10 -0.54
N GLU A 34 11.22 -11.59 -1.76
CA GLU A 34 10.12 -10.82 -2.36
C GLU A 34 8.87 -11.66 -2.63
N SER A 35 9.00 -12.99 -2.56
CA SER A 35 7.85 -13.89 -2.65
C SER A 35 6.93 -13.68 -1.44
N PRO A 36 5.60 -13.71 -1.62
CA PRO A 36 4.64 -13.66 -0.52
C PRO A 36 4.74 -14.86 0.43
N PHE A 37 5.51 -15.88 0.05
CA PHE A 37 5.73 -17.06 0.87
C PHE A 37 7.02 -16.92 1.67
N SER A 38 6.86 -16.80 2.99
CA SER A 38 7.98 -16.99 3.87
C SER A 38 8.43 -18.43 3.84
N SER A 39 9.72 -18.65 3.72
CA SER A 39 10.34 -19.95 3.91
C SER A 39 11.23 -19.91 5.14
N LEU A 40 10.60 -19.83 6.31
CA LEU A 40 11.33 -19.77 7.59
C LEU A 40 12.31 -20.92 7.75
N TYR A 41 12.00 -22.10 7.21
CA TYR A 41 12.89 -23.26 7.21
C TYR A 41 14.23 -22.97 6.53
N TYR A 42 14.23 -22.16 5.49
CA TYR A 42 15.44 -21.79 4.73
C TYR A 42 15.97 -20.38 5.09
N GLY A 43 15.37 -19.73 6.09
CA GLY A 43 15.74 -18.39 6.50
C GLY A 43 15.22 -17.26 5.57
N GLY A 44 14.26 -17.57 4.69
CA GLY A 44 13.60 -16.59 3.84
C GLY A 44 12.51 -15.84 4.60
N LEU A 45 12.61 -14.51 4.66
CA LEU A 45 11.61 -13.63 5.26
C LEU A 45 10.80 -12.94 4.16
N SER A 46 9.48 -13.06 4.21
CA SER A 46 8.58 -12.21 3.43
C SER A 46 8.62 -10.77 3.94
N HIS A 47 7.94 -9.86 3.23
CA HIS A 47 7.83 -8.46 3.67
C HIS A 47 7.22 -8.35 5.09
N ASP A 48 6.12 -9.04 5.33
CA ASP A 48 5.44 -9.02 6.65
C ASP A 48 6.31 -9.64 7.75
N ASP A 49 7.01 -10.74 7.43
CA ASP A 49 7.95 -11.35 8.38
C ASP A 49 9.11 -10.42 8.72
N LEU A 50 9.62 -9.67 7.74
CA LEU A 50 10.69 -8.71 7.96
C LEU A 50 10.26 -7.61 8.92
N ILE A 51 9.04 -7.10 8.77
CA ILE A 51 8.47 -6.09 9.67
C ILE A 51 8.30 -6.66 11.08
N GLY A 52 7.68 -7.84 11.19
CA GLY A 52 7.51 -8.52 12.48
C GLY A 52 8.84 -8.84 13.17
N PHE A 53 9.85 -9.27 12.40
CA PHE A 53 11.20 -9.54 12.89
C PHE A 53 11.89 -8.24 13.34
N SER A 54 11.78 -7.18 12.58
CA SER A 54 12.32 -5.86 12.94
C SER A 54 11.70 -5.36 14.26
N LYS A 55 10.38 -5.46 14.41
CA LYS A 55 9.68 -5.12 15.65
C LYS A 55 10.23 -5.92 16.84
N ALA A 56 10.40 -7.22 16.70
CA ALA A 56 10.93 -8.08 17.75
C ALA A 56 12.36 -7.68 18.15
N ILE A 57 13.21 -7.33 17.17
CA ILE A 57 14.58 -6.87 17.39
C ILE A 57 14.62 -5.51 18.11
N PHE A 58 13.85 -4.54 17.63
CA PHE A 58 13.78 -3.20 18.25
C PHE A 58 13.28 -3.26 19.69
N ASN A 59 12.31 -4.14 19.97
CA ASN A 59 11.79 -4.33 21.32
C ASN A 59 12.79 -5.04 22.25
N ARG A 60 13.59 -5.97 21.71
CA ARG A 60 14.54 -6.76 22.51
C ARG A 60 15.85 -6.05 22.74
N TYR A 61 16.34 -5.26 21.78
CA TYR A 61 17.69 -4.69 21.81
C TYR A 61 17.68 -3.17 21.78
N HIS A 62 17.60 -2.55 22.93
CA HIS A 62 17.64 -1.08 23.08
C HIS A 62 18.86 -0.41 22.43
N VAL A 63 19.96 -1.15 22.24
CA VAL A 63 21.16 -0.64 21.56
C VAL A 63 20.86 -0.23 20.12
N ILE A 64 19.88 -0.86 19.45
CA ILE A 64 19.50 -0.52 18.06
C ILE A 64 18.81 0.84 18.04
N LYS A 65 17.84 1.07 18.94
CA LYS A 65 17.18 2.38 19.11
C LYS A 65 18.22 3.47 19.38
N LYS A 66 19.14 3.22 20.30
CA LYS A 66 20.22 4.15 20.63
C LYS A 66 21.14 4.45 19.45
N ARG A 67 21.54 3.43 18.68
CA ARG A 67 22.38 3.62 17.48
C ARG A 67 21.65 4.46 16.41
N MET A 68 20.38 4.20 16.16
CA MET A 68 19.58 4.95 15.21
C MET A 68 19.49 6.42 15.62
N THR A 69 19.13 6.70 16.87
CA THR A 69 18.97 8.09 17.36
C THR A 69 20.29 8.82 17.56
N SER A 70 21.40 8.09 17.74
CA SER A 70 22.75 8.69 17.74
C SER A 70 23.24 9.04 16.33
N LYS A 71 22.77 8.32 15.31
CA LYS A 71 23.16 8.52 13.93
C LYS A 71 22.34 9.59 13.23
N TYR A 72 21.05 9.64 13.52
CA TYR A 72 20.11 10.53 12.82
C TYR A 72 19.54 11.58 13.78
N GLN A 73 19.68 12.85 13.41
CA GLN A 73 19.07 13.97 14.11
C GLN A 73 17.60 14.16 13.74
N PHE A 74 17.26 13.81 12.50
CA PHE A 74 15.92 13.91 11.94
C PHE A 74 15.55 12.60 11.24
N ILE A 75 14.31 12.18 11.43
CA ILE A 75 13.69 11.05 10.74
C ILE A 75 12.41 11.58 10.09
N PHE A 76 12.25 11.34 8.81
CA PHE A 76 11.08 11.74 8.03
C PHE A 76 10.40 10.47 7.51
N ILE A 77 9.10 10.36 7.75
CA ILE A 77 8.25 9.30 7.19
C ILE A 77 7.25 10.00 6.28
N ASP A 78 7.33 9.69 4.99
CA ASP A 78 6.39 10.16 3.99
C ASP A 78 5.24 9.17 3.83
N GLU A 79 4.06 9.64 3.39
CA GLU A 79 2.85 8.86 3.21
C GLU A 79 2.51 8.01 4.45
N TYR A 80 2.58 8.64 5.63
CA TYR A 80 2.41 7.90 6.90
C TYR A 80 1.05 7.19 6.98
N GLN A 81 0.01 7.70 6.31
CA GLN A 81 -1.34 7.12 6.30
C GLN A 81 -1.39 5.75 5.62
N ASP A 82 -0.40 5.42 4.78
CA ASP A 82 -0.27 4.12 4.13
C ASP A 82 0.83 3.25 4.76
N THR A 83 1.48 3.78 5.80
CA THR A 83 2.52 3.06 6.54
C THR A 83 1.90 2.18 7.63
N MET A 84 2.40 0.96 7.80
CA MET A 84 1.93 0.05 8.86
C MET A 84 2.12 0.68 10.23
N SER A 85 1.10 0.60 11.09
CA SER A 85 1.13 1.16 12.45
C SER A 85 2.31 0.65 13.29
N ASP A 86 2.69 -0.62 13.12
CA ASP A 86 3.85 -1.19 13.81
C ASP A 86 5.17 -0.51 13.43
N VAL A 87 5.32 -0.12 12.17
CA VAL A 87 6.50 0.63 11.70
C VAL A 87 6.52 2.02 12.32
N LEU A 88 5.39 2.72 12.32
CA LEU A 88 5.26 4.03 12.96
C LEU A 88 5.60 3.95 14.46
N LYS A 89 5.10 2.93 15.17
CA LYS A 89 5.39 2.70 16.59
C LYS A 89 6.88 2.47 16.86
N ILE A 90 7.56 1.68 16.03
CA ILE A 90 9.01 1.44 16.14
C ILE A 90 9.77 2.77 16.12
N PHE A 91 9.48 3.64 15.15
CA PHE A 91 10.16 4.92 15.02
C PHE A 91 9.78 5.88 16.16
N PHE A 92 8.51 5.99 16.48
CA PHE A 92 8.01 6.85 17.55
C PHE A 92 8.63 6.50 18.91
N GLU A 93 8.57 5.22 19.31
CA GLU A 93 9.17 4.76 20.56
C GLU A 93 10.69 4.93 20.59
N SER A 94 11.34 4.81 19.42
CA SER A 94 12.79 4.93 19.34
C SER A 94 13.28 6.36 19.54
N VAL A 95 12.51 7.36 19.11
CA VAL A 95 12.86 8.79 19.28
C VAL A 95 12.40 9.36 20.60
N HIS A 96 11.47 8.70 21.30
CA HIS A 96 10.94 9.18 22.56
C HIS A 96 12.06 9.42 23.59
N ASN A 97 12.04 10.57 24.23
CA ASN A 97 13.08 11.02 25.19
C ASN A 97 14.50 11.10 24.60
N THR A 98 14.65 11.28 23.29
CA THR A 98 15.95 11.53 22.63
C THR A 98 16.01 12.92 22.00
N LYS A 99 17.16 13.27 21.41
CA LYS A 99 17.32 14.52 20.67
C LYS A 99 16.84 14.39 19.21
N THR A 100 16.62 13.18 18.72
CA THR A 100 16.13 12.91 17.36
C THR A 100 14.69 13.39 17.24
N LYS A 101 14.39 14.08 16.14
CA LYS A 101 13.04 14.54 15.82
C LYS A 101 12.44 13.64 14.76
N LEU A 102 11.18 13.24 14.95
CA LEU A 102 10.39 12.48 14.01
C LEU A 102 9.37 13.41 13.35
N PHE A 103 9.32 13.35 12.01
CA PHE A 103 8.35 14.09 11.20
C PHE A 103 7.53 13.09 10.39
N LEU A 104 6.23 13.28 10.40
CA LEU A 104 5.29 12.50 9.60
C LEU A 104 4.69 13.41 8.54
N PHE A 105 4.82 13.01 7.28
CA PHE A 105 4.21 13.67 6.14
C PHE A 105 3.14 12.76 5.56
N GLY A 106 1.99 13.32 5.25
CA GLY A 106 0.89 12.55 4.68
C GLY A 106 -0.45 13.22 4.92
N ASP A 107 -1.48 12.58 4.40
CA ASP A 107 -2.85 13.06 4.47
C ASP A 107 -3.78 11.88 4.74
N ARG A 108 -4.43 11.87 5.91
CA ARG A 108 -5.31 10.77 6.33
C ARG A 108 -6.47 10.52 5.35
N MET A 109 -6.93 11.56 4.66
CA MET A 109 -8.00 11.44 3.68
C MET A 109 -7.55 10.76 2.39
N GLN A 110 -6.22 10.67 2.16
CA GLN A 110 -5.65 9.97 1.00
C GLN A 110 -5.32 8.51 1.29
N GLN A 111 -5.67 7.99 2.47
CA GLN A 111 -5.44 6.59 2.80
C GLN A 111 -6.22 5.67 1.85
N ILE A 112 -5.51 4.89 1.05
CA ILE A 112 -6.09 3.92 0.11
C ILE A 112 -5.77 2.47 0.50
N TYR A 113 -4.74 2.25 1.31
CA TYR A 113 -4.35 0.93 1.78
C TYR A 113 -4.85 0.66 3.20
N LYS A 114 -5.22 -0.59 3.48
CA LYS A 114 -5.64 -1.05 4.82
C LYS A 114 -4.45 -1.41 5.72
N ASN A 115 -3.26 -0.96 5.39
CA ASN A 115 -2.04 -1.26 6.15
C ASN A 115 -1.99 -0.55 7.50
N TYR A 116 -2.65 0.60 7.59
CA TYR A 116 -2.81 1.36 8.81
C TYR A 116 -4.10 0.92 9.52
N ASP A 117 -3.96 0.34 10.70
CA ASP A 117 -5.07 -0.24 11.50
C ASP A 117 -5.64 0.73 12.55
N GLY A 118 -5.21 1.98 12.55
CA GLY A 118 -5.62 3.00 13.52
C GLY A 118 -4.96 2.89 14.90
N SER A 119 -4.16 1.86 15.16
CA SER A 119 -3.56 1.64 16.48
C SER A 119 -2.45 2.63 16.86
N PHE A 120 -2.12 3.56 15.98
CA PHE A 120 -1.16 4.63 16.22
C PHE A 120 -1.84 5.99 16.53
N GLU A 121 -3.16 6.08 16.44
CA GLU A 121 -3.92 7.34 16.61
C GLU A 121 -3.63 8.06 17.94
N GLU A 122 -3.61 7.35 19.05
CA GLU A 122 -3.30 7.96 20.36
C GLU A 122 -1.91 8.61 20.39
N SER A 123 -0.97 8.08 19.60
CA SER A 123 0.37 8.65 19.51
C SER A 123 0.42 9.93 18.67
N PHE A 124 -0.54 10.15 17.78
CA PHE A 124 -0.63 11.37 16.99
C PHE A 124 -0.89 12.60 17.84
N GLU A 125 -1.64 12.47 18.93
CA GLU A 125 -1.91 13.57 19.85
C GLU A 125 -0.65 14.14 20.51
N LEU A 126 0.45 13.37 20.50
CA LEU A 126 1.74 13.78 21.02
C LEU A 126 2.61 14.56 20.01
N PHE A 127 2.18 14.66 18.77
CA PHE A 127 2.87 15.44 17.74
C PHE A 127 2.43 16.91 17.78
N ASP A 128 3.34 17.79 17.38
CA ASP A 128 3.06 19.22 17.23
C ASP A 128 2.24 19.48 15.96
N ALA A 129 0.92 19.51 16.08
CA ALA A 129 0.00 19.76 14.98
C ALA A 129 0.10 21.19 14.38
N THR A 130 0.78 22.12 15.05
CA THR A 130 0.98 23.50 14.53
C THR A 130 1.88 23.54 13.29
N LYS A 131 2.53 22.42 12.95
CA LYS A 131 3.40 22.28 11.78
C LYS A 131 2.69 21.73 10.55
N ALA A 132 1.35 21.66 10.58
CA ALA A 132 0.58 21.21 9.42
C ALA A 132 0.82 22.11 8.18
N LEU A 133 1.01 21.49 7.02
CA LEU A 133 1.15 22.19 5.74
C LEU A 133 -0.25 22.45 5.16
N THR A 134 -0.68 23.69 5.21
CA THR A 134 -2.04 24.07 4.79
C THR A 134 -2.08 24.71 3.39
N THR A 135 -0.96 25.05 2.79
CA THR A 135 -0.93 25.69 1.47
C THR A 135 -0.90 24.66 0.36
N ASN A 136 -1.92 24.69 -0.50
CA ASN A 136 -2.00 23.86 -1.70
C ASN A 136 -1.33 24.57 -2.87
N TYR A 137 -0.27 23.95 -3.41
CA TYR A 137 0.52 24.45 -4.54
C TYR A 137 0.18 23.76 -5.87
N ARG A 138 -0.74 22.76 -5.83
CA ARG A 138 -1.06 21.89 -6.98
C ARG A 138 -2.37 22.25 -7.65
N SER A 139 -3.40 22.51 -6.82
CA SER A 139 -4.78 22.57 -7.28
C SER A 139 -5.28 23.99 -7.44
N THR A 140 -6.23 24.18 -8.36
CA THR A 140 -6.92 25.46 -8.59
C THR A 140 -7.88 25.78 -7.44
N LYS A 141 -8.40 27.01 -7.43
CA LYS A 141 -9.31 27.49 -6.40
C LYS A 141 -10.56 26.62 -6.24
N SER A 142 -11.19 26.25 -7.34
CA SER A 142 -12.41 25.45 -7.31
C SER A 142 -12.18 24.07 -6.73
N ILE A 143 -11.06 23.43 -7.05
CA ILE A 143 -10.67 22.13 -6.49
C ILE A 143 -10.40 22.26 -4.98
N VAL A 144 -9.63 23.25 -4.54
CA VAL A 144 -9.33 23.46 -3.11
C VAL A 144 -10.61 23.73 -2.32
N ASN A 145 -11.54 24.50 -2.85
CA ASN A 145 -12.83 24.77 -2.20
C ASN A 145 -13.65 23.48 -2.03
N ILE A 146 -13.66 22.59 -3.01
CA ILE A 146 -14.35 21.29 -2.91
C ILE A 146 -13.64 20.39 -1.89
N LEU A 147 -12.31 20.32 -1.92
CA LEU A 147 -11.56 19.57 -0.94
C LEU A 147 -11.87 20.02 0.48
N ASN A 148 -11.86 21.32 0.76
CA ASN A 148 -12.23 21.85 2.06
C ASN A 148 -13.65 21.48 2.49
N ARG A 149 -14.59 21.42 1.55
CA ARG A 149 -15.98 20.97 1.84
C ARG A 149 -16.05 19.48 2.15
N ILE A 150 -15.25 18.65 1.44
CA ILE A 150 -15.18 17.20 1.67
C ILE A 150 -14.54 16.90 3.02
N TYR A 151 -13.44 17.56 3.33
CA TYR A 151 -12.75 17.42 4.62
C TYR A 151 -13.63 17.86 5.78
N ASN A 152 -14.34 18.96 5.61
CA ASN A 152 -15.23 19.56 6.61
C ASN A 152 -14.63 19.66 8.02
N ASP A 153 -13.32 19.93 8.07
CA ASP A 153 -12.56 20.07 9.31
C ASP A 153 -12.16 21.53 9.50
N PRO A 154 -12.77 22.26 10.45
CA PRO A 154 -12.45 23.65 10.69
C PRO A 154 -11.01 23.87 11.22
N ALA A 155 -10.40 22.84 11.79
CA ALA A 155 -9.02 22.90 12.27
C ALA A 155 -7.99 22.75 11.13
N PHE A 156 -8.41 22.22 9.97
CA PHE A 156 -7.54 22.01 8.82
C PHE A 156 -8.20 22.52 7.54
N VAL A 157 -7.94 23.79 7.22
CA VAL A 157 -8.42 24.42 5.99
C VAL A 157 -7.24 24.61 5.03
N GLN A 158 -7.34 24.07 3.83
CA GLN A 158 -6.33 24.28 2.79
C GLN A 158 -6.44 25.70 2.22
N ASN A 159 -5.29 26.38 2.08
CA ASN A 159 -5.16 27.66 1.46
C ASN A 159 -4.55 27.51 0.06
N ILE A 160 -4.97 28.37 -0.85
CA ILE A 160 -4.44 28.37 -2.22
C ILE A 160 -3.14 29.17 -2.26
N SER A 161 -2.10 28.63 -2.90
CA SER A 161 -0.89 29.41 -3.15
C SER A 161 -1.17 30.59 -4.09
N GLU A 162 -0.40 31.68 -3.97
CA GLU A 162 -0.52 32.86 -4.85
C GLU A 162 -0.36 32.50 -6.33
N LYS A 163 0.56 31.58 -6.63
CA LYS A 163 0.78 31.08 -7.99
C LYS A 163 -0.46 30.45 -8.60
N MET A 164 -1.21 29.70 -7.82
CA MET A 164 -2.43 29.01 -8.28
C MET A 164 -3.65 29.93 -8.31
N ARG A 165 -3.63 31.05 -7.61
CA ARG A 165 -4.70 32.07 -7.66
C ARG A 165 -4.78 32.79 -8.99
N SER A 166 -3.65 32.94 -9.67
CA SER A 166 -3.52 33.66 -10.95
C SER A 166 -3.66 32.76 -12.19
N THR A 167 -4.09 31.49 -12.00
CA THR A 167 -4.25 30.55 -13.11
C THR A 167 -5.61 30.75 -13.76
N ASP A 168 -5.62 31.16 -15.03
CA ASP A 168 -6.83 31.42 -15.84
C ASP A 168 -7.60 30.13 -16.24
N SER A 169 -7.03 28.96 -15.93
CA SER A 169 -7.60 27.64 -16.27
C SER A 169 -8.43 27.03 -15.13
N ASP A 170 -8.99 27.84 -14.27
CA ASP A 170 -9.87 27.32 -13.21
C ASP A 170 -11.22 26.90 -13.81
N PHE A 171 -11.68 25.70 -13.48
CA PHE A 171 -12.95 25.18 -13.92
C PHE A 171 -13.73 24.63 -12.73
N ASP A 172 -15.03 24.68 -12.78
CA ASP A 172 -15.87 24.14 -11.73
C ASP A 172 -15.93 22.61 -11.84
N PRO A 173 -15.47 21.88 -10.81
CA PRO A 173 -15.64 20.44 -10.75
C PRO A 173 -17.13 20.07 -10.81
N ARG A 174 -17.46 19.04 -11.57
CA ARG A 174 -18.83 18.59 -11.79
C ARG A 174 -19.05 17.20 -11.21
N ILE A 175 -20.22 16.98 -10.62
CA ILE A 175 -20.69 15.66 -10.26
C ILE A 175 -21.72 15.28 -11.32
N ILE A 176 -21.45 14.21 -12.07
CA ILE A 176 -22.36 13.67 -13.06
C ILE A 176 -23.00 12.41 -12.47
N ILE A 177 -24.31 12.40 -12.37
CA ILE A 177 -25.10 11.23 -11.95
C ILE A 177 -25.79 10.67 -13.21
N SER A 178 -25.42 9.45 -13.59
CA SER A 178 -25.96 8.81 -14.79
C SER A 178 -26.36 7.37 -14.53
N TYR A 179 -27.36 6.89 -15.25
CA TYR A 179 -27.73 5.47 -15.29
C TYR A 179 -26.71 4.62 -16.07
N SER A 180 -25.85 5.24 -16.89
CA SER A 180 -24.81 4.60 -17.67
C SER A 180 -23.53 5.40 -17.56
N ILE A 181 -22.71 5.08 -16.57
CA ILE A 181 -21.37 5.70 -16.37
C ILE A 181 -20.51 5.47 -17.61
N GLN A 182 -20.60 4.30 -18.23
CA GLN A 182 -19.81 3.96 -19.42
C GLN A 182 -20.11 4.90 -20.60
N ALA A 183 -21.38 5.20 -20.84
CA ALA A 183 -21.76 6.15 -21.91
C ALA A 183 -21.22 7.56 -21.64
N GLU A 184 -21.20 7.99 -20.39
CA GLU A 184 -20.62 9.29 -20.01
C GLU A 184 -19.10 9.31 -20.21
N ILE A 185 -18.40 8.24 -19.84
CA ILE A 185 -16.96 8.08 -20.07
C ILE A 185 -16.66 8.15 -21.57
N GLU A 186 -17.40 7.42 -22.40
CA GLU A 186 -17.23 7.45 -23.86
C GLU A 186 -17.48 8.84 -24.44
N ASN A 187 -18.49 9.55 -23.93
CA ASN A 187 -18.80 10.90 -24.35
C ASN A 187 -17.68 11.88 -23.96
N LEU A 188 -17.14 11.77 -22.74
CA LEU A 188 -16.01 12.56 -22.30
C LEU A 188 -14.77 12.30 -23.16
N ARG A 189 -14.42 11.04 -23.47
CA ARG A 189 -13.30 10.68 -24.34
C ARG A 189 -13.44 11.23 -25.76
N LYS A 190 -14.66 11.30 -26.28
CA LYS A 190 -14.94 11.91 -27.60
C LYS A 190 -14.77 13.43 -27.58
N THR A 191 -15.13 14.06 -26.47
CA THR A 191 -15.07 15.53 -26.33
C THR A 191 -13.65 15.99 -25.99
N ASP A 192 -12.95 15.25 -25.17
CA ASP A 192 -11.57 15.53 -24.76
C ASP A 192 -10.78 14.21 -24.70
N PRO A 193 -10.04 13.85 -25.77
CA PRO A 193 -9.25 12.63 -25.85
C PRO A 193 -8.14 12.51 -24.79
N ASP A 194 -7.68 13.65 -24.24
CA ASP A 194 -6.64 13.70 -23.23
C ASP A 194 -7.19 13.52 -21.80
N THR A 195 -8.50 13.30 -21.66
CA THR A 195 -9.14 13.03 -20.35
C THR A 195 -8.56 11.79 -19.68
N LEU A 196 -7.93 11.97 -18.52
CA LEU A 196 -7.48 10.88 -17.68
C LEU A 196 -8.64 10.35 -16.82
N ILE A 197 -8.92 9.06 -16.95
CA ILE A 197 -9.95 8.38 -16.16
C ILE A 197 -9.29 7.59 -15.06
N LEU A 198 -9.69 7.86 -13.82
CA LEU A 198 -9.21 7.17 -12.63
C LEU A 198 -10.33 6.29 -12.06
N TYR A 199 -9.97 5.06 -11.76
CA TYR A 199 -10.88 4.08 -11.14
C TYR A 199 -10.43 3.80 -9.71
N LEU A 200 -11.37 3.78 -8.79
CA LEU A 200 -11.09 3.44 -7.40
C LEU A 200 -10.80 1.93 -7.23
N PHE A 201 -11.50 1.10 -8.00
CA PHE A 201 -11.37 -0.36 -7.93
C PHE A 201 -10.87 -0.96 -9.23
N ASN A 202 -10.01 -1.96 -9.12
CA ASN A 202 -9.49 -2.67 -10.29
C ASN A 202 -10.60 -3.32 -11.13
N LYS A 203 -11.66 -3.81 -10.50
CA LYS A 203 -12.80 -4.40 -11.20
C LYS A 203 -13.40 -3.45 -12.25
N GLU A 204 -13.53 -2.17 -11.93
CA GLU A 204 -14.06 -1.14 -12.84
C GLU A 204 -13.13 -0.91 -14.03
N ARG A 205 -11.79 -0.91 -13.79
CA ARG A 205 -10.80 -0.82 -14.88
C ARG A 205 -10.91 -1.96 -15.86
N PHE A 206 -11.11 -3.20 -15.37
CA PHE A 206 -11.27 -4.37 -16.22
C PHE A 206 -12.60 -4.34 -16.98
N SER A 207 -13.66 -3.80 -16.36
CA SER A 207 -14.93 -3.59 -17.03
C SER A 207 -14.83 -2.59 -18.19
N ASP A 208 -14.04 -1.52 -18.01
CA ASP A 208 -13.85 -0.47 -19.03
C ASP A 208 -13.16 -0.96 -20.31
N ILE A 209 -12.35 -2.01 -20.20
CA ILE A 209 -11.65 -2.64 -21.33
C ILE A 209 -12.28 -3.97 -21.77
N ASP A 210 -13.55 -4.22 -21.40
CA ASP A 210 -14.28 -5.47 -21.68
C ASP A 210 -13.60 -6.76 -21.15
N ALA A 211 -12.80 -6.65 -20.12
CA ALA A 211 -12.06 -7.75 -19.51
C ALA A 211 -12.61 -8.21 -18.15
N ILE A 212 -13.88 -7.87 -17.83
CA ILE A 212 -14.48 -8.19 -16.52
C ILE A 212 -14.52 -9.71 -16.26
N HIS A 213 -14.80 -10.51 -17.26
CA HIS A 213 -14.84 -11.97 -17.14
C HIS A 213 -13.44 -12.54 -16.84
N LEU A 214 -12.41 -11.94 -17.41
CA LEU A 214 -11.01 -12.30 -17.11
C LEU A 214 -10.67 -11.96 -15.66
N TYR A 215 -11.05 -10.79 -15.19
CA TYR A 215 -10.89 -10.38 -13.79
C TYR A 215 -11.56 -11.37 -12.83
N ASP A 216 -12.84 -11.68 -13.08
CA ASP A 216 -13.63 -12.59 -12.23
C ASP A 216 -13.05 -14.01 -12.26
N ALA A 217 -12.62 -14.50 -13.45
CA ALA A 217 -11.98 -15.81 -13.59
C ALA A 217 -10.67 -15.89 -12.77
N PHE A 218 -9.80 -14.89 -12.85
CA PHE A 218 -8.56 -14.87 -12.09
C PHE A 218 -8.81 -14.79 -10.58
N ASN A 219 -9.75 -13.98 -10.14
CA ASN A 219 -10.06 -13.86 -8.72
C ASN A 219 -10.74 -15.12 -8.13
N SER A 220 -11.42 -15.92 -8.97
CA SER A 220 -12.03 -17.19 -8.55
C SER A 220 -11.03 -18.34 -8.47
N MET A 221 -9.84 -18.23 -9.05
CA MET A 221 -8.84 -19.27 -9.05
C MET A 221 -8.06 -19.31 -7.74
N GLU A 222 -8.30 -20.34 -6.94
CA GLU A 222 -7.69 -20.53 -5.61
C GLU A 222 -6.16 -20.44 -5.60
N LYS A 223 -5.50 -20.95 -6.64
CA LYS A 223 -4.04 -20.92 -6.78
C LYS A 223 -3.46 -19.53 -7.07
N TYR A 224 -4.28 -18.58 -7.50
CA TYR A 224 -3.90 -17.19 -7.76
C TYR A 224 -4.44 -16.22 -6.75
N SER A 225 -5.35 -16.64 -5.90
CA SER A 225 -5.79 -15.92 -4.71
C SER A 225 -4.84 -16.20 -3.54
N PHE A 226 -3.57 -15.86 -3.70
CA PHE A 226 -2.56 -16.05 -2.67
C PHE A 226 -2.76 -15.09 -1.50
N GLY A 227 -3.78 -15.33 -0.68
CA GLY A 227 -4.02 -14.45 0.45
C GLY A 227 -4.02 -12.98 0.01
N LYS A 228 -3.45 -12.10 0.78
CA LYS A 228 -3.42 -10.66 0.47
C LYS A 228 -2.26 -10.21 -0.44
N ALA A 229 -1.37 -11.09 -0.84
CA ALA A 229 -0.07 -10.64 -1.30
C ALA A 229 0.07 -10.41 -2.80
N VAL A 230 -0.51 -11.23 -3.69
CA VAL A 230 -0.42 -11.01 -5.14
C VAL A 230 -1.68 -11.55 -5.80
N SER A 231 -2.56 -10.68 -6.24
CA SER A 231 -3.67 -11.10 -7.11
C SER A 231 -3.17 -11.25 -8.56
N ALA A 232 -3.82 -12.10 -9.35
CA ALA A 232 -3.55 -12.14 -10.78
C ALA A 232 -3.77 -10.77 -11.45
N VAL A 233 -4.62 -9.95 -10.87
CA VAL A 233 -4.86 -8.56 -11.27
C VAL A 233 -3.59 -7.72 -11.09
N ASP A 234 -2.90 -7.83 -9.95
CA ASP A 234 -1.66 -7.10 -9.72
C ASP A 234 -0.60 -7.50 -10.74
N VAL A 235 -0.52 -8.79 -11.06
CA VAL A 235 0.39 -9.31 -12.08
C VAL A 235 0.06 -8.73 -13.46
N LEU A 236 -1.22 -8.67 -13.83
CA LEU A 236 -1.66 -8.15 -15.13
C LEU A 236 -1.54 -6.62 -15.24
N THR A 237 -1.58 -5.90 -14.13
CA THR A 237 -1.48 -4.44 -14.11
C THR A 237 -0.07 -3.91 -13.85
N THR A 238 0.88 -4.78 -13.49
CA THR A 238 2.27 -4.41 -13.30
C THR A 238 2.92 -4.02 -14.64
N ARG A 239 3.65 -2.90 -14.66
CA ARG A 239 4.45 -2.52 -15.82
C ARG A 239 5.65 -3.47 -15.96
N TYR A 240 5.73 -4.16 -17.08
CA TYR A 240 6.76 -5.17 -17.34
C TYR A 240 8.17 -4.59 -17.46
N GLU A 241 8.26 -3.35 -17.85
CA GLU A 241 9.52 -2.59 -17.94
C GLU A 241 10.24 -2.50 -16.60
N ASP A 242 9.46 -2.44 -15.52
CA ASP A 242 9.98 -2.30 -14.15
C ASP A 242 10.19 -3.66 -13.45
N ASN A 243 9.60 -4.75 -13.99
CA ASN A 243 9.67 -6.06 -13.36
C ASN A 243 9.58 -7.22 -14.38
N PRO A 244 10.72 -7.68 -14.93
CA PRO A 244 10.76 -8.78 -15.91
C PRO A 244 10.16 -10.10 -15.39
N ASP A 245 10.24 -10.37 -14.08
CA ASP A 245 9.67 -11.58 -13.48
C ASP A 245 8.13 -11.58 -13.51
N ALA A 246 7.51 -10.42 -13.57
CA ALA A 246 6.06 -10.30 -13.72
C ALA A 246 5.60 -10.84 -15.07
N LEU A 247 6.38 -10.68 -16.14
CA LEU A 247 6.08 -11.20 -17.46
C LEU A 247 5.97 -12.73 -17.47
N LEU A 248 6.89 -13.42 -16.81
CA LEU A 248 6.86 -14.87 -16.66
C LEU A 248 5.61 -15.33 -15.89
N LYS A 249 5.24 -14.65 -14.84
CA LYS A 249 4.02 -14.94 -14.06
C LYS A 249 2.76 -14.78 -14.90
N VAL A 250 2.66 -13.73 -15.72
CA VAL A 250 1.56 -13.55 -16.67
C VAL A 250 1.52 -14.66 -17.70
N LEU A 251 2.66 -15.03 -18.26
CA LEU A 251 2.73 -16.09 -19.25
C LEU A 251 2.24 -17.43 -18.68
N PHE A 252 2.61 -17.77 -17.45
CA PHE A 252 2.09 -18.95 -16.75
C PHE A 252 0.58 -18.85 -16.52
N CYS A 253 0.06 -17.68 -16.13
CA CYS A 253 -1.37 -17.46 -15.97
C CYS A 253 -2.13 -17.67 -17.29
N VAL A 254 -1.63 -17.10 -18.38
CA VAL A 254 -2.25 -17.27 -19.73
C VAL A 254 -2.22 -18.74 -20.16
N VAL A 255 -1.11 -19.45 -19.96
CA VAL A 255 -1.00 -20.88 -20.28
C VAL A 255 -2.00 -21.71 -19.49
N ASP A 256 -2.18 -21.41 -18.20
CA ASP A 256 -3.14 -22.13 -17.37
C ASP A 256 -4.60 -21.82 -17.77
N LEU A 257 -4.92 -20.58 -18.13
CA LEU A 257 -6.23 -20.23 -18.70
C LEU A 257 -6.51 -20.98 -20.00
N LEU A 258 -5.52 -21.06 -20.90
CA LEU A 258 -5.66 -21.82 -22.14
C LEU A 258 -5.87 -23.32 -21.90
N LYS A 259 -5.27 -23.88 -20.84
CA LYS A 259 -5.53 -25.27 -20.43
C LYS A 259 -6.97 -25.47 -19.94
N LEU A 260 -7.49 -24.52 -19.15
CA LEU A 260 -8.88 -24.55 -18.67
C LEU A 260 -9.90 -24.38 -19.82
N TYR A 261 -9.59 -23.53 -20.80
CA TYR A 261 -10.45 -23.33 -21.95
C TYR A 261 -10.52 -24.56 -22.88
N LYS A 262 -9.47 -25.39 -22.88
CA LYS A 262 -9.41 -26.62 -23.67
C LYS A 262 -9.93 -27.86 -22.94
N ALA A 263 -10.20 -27.78 -21.66
CA ALA A 263 -10.77 -28.85 -20.84
C ALA A 263 -12.30 -28.77 -20.82
#